data_16a64dd9de0936272d557c36674d9f8d
#
_entry.id   16a64dd9de0936272d557c36674d9f8d
#
_cell.length_a   1.000
_cell.length_b   1.000
_cell.length_c   1.000
_cell.angle_alpha   90.00
_cell.angle_beta   90.00
_cell.angle_gamma   90.00
#
_symmetry.space_group_name_H-M   'P 1'
#
loop_
_entity.id
_entity.type
_entity.pdbx_description
1 polymer ?
#
loop_
_entity_poly.entity_id
_entity_poly.type
_entity_poly.pdbx_seq_one_letter_code
_entity_poly.pdbx_strand_id
1 'polypeptide(L)'
;MKLKRLMAAMTFVAAGVATANAVAAVDPAIPAYEKTSGVSGNLSSVGSDSLANLMTLWAETYKQSYPNVNIQIQAAGSSTAPPALTEGTANLGPMSRAMKDSEIQAFEQKYGYKPTAVPVAIDALAVFVHKDNPIKQLTMQQVDAIFSSTRLCGEPKDVKNWGELGLSGEWAAKPIQLFGRNSVSGTYGYFKEEALCKGDFKSNVNEQPGSASVVQSISSTVNAIGYSGIGYRTASVRAVPLVNKKGEVEEANETNALSGKYPLARFFYIYVNKAPNKPLSPLDAEFLKLILSKQGQDVVVKDGYIPLPLKVIEKTRKELGL
;
A
#
# COMPACT_ATOMS: atom_id res chain seq x y z
N MET A 1 -65.45 43.81 4.40
CA MET A 1 -64.66 43.05 5.38
C MET A 1 -63.59 42.22 4.60
N LYS A 2 -62.33 42.64 4.70
CA LYS A 2 -61.23 42.11 3.88
C LYS A 2 -60.40 41.10 4.64
N LEU A 3 -60.37 39.87 4.14
CA LEU A 3 -59.58 38.77 4.68
C LEU A 3 -58.13 38.83 4.16
N LYS A 4 -57.17 39.10 5.04
CA LYS A 4 -55.72 39.08 4.70
C LYS A 4 -55.21 37.65 4.76
N ARG A 5 -54.76 37.10 3.63
CA ARG A 5 -53.99 35.86 3.54
C ARG A 5 -52.55 36.12 3.92
N LEU A 6 -52.08 35.46 4.95
CA LEU A 6 -50.67 35.39 5.32
C LEU A 6 -50.03 34.21 4.56
N MET A 7 -49.13 34.50 3.63
CA MET A 7 -48.25 33.50 2.99
C MET A 7 -46.99 33.37 3.87
N ALA A 8 -46.81 32.21 4.48
CA ALA A 8 -45.54 31.83 5.11
C ALA A 8 -44.62 31.22 4.04
N ALA A 9 -43.53 31.89 3.74
CA ALA A 9 -42.48 31.37 2.91
C ALA A 9 -41.61 30.43 3.73
N MET A 10 -41.67 29.12 3.46
CA MET A 10 -40.73 28.16 3.99
C MET A 10 -39.45 28.22 3.13
N THR A 11 -38.40 28.76 3.71
CA THR A 11 -37.03 28.70 3.14
C THR A 11 -36.45 27.33 3.49
N PHE A 12 -36.35 26.44 2.49
CA PHE A 12 -35.57 25.21 2.59
C PHE A 12 -34.08 25.58 2.54
N VAL A 13 -33.42 25.51 3.69
CA VAL A 13 -31.96 25.51 3.75
C VAL A 13 -31.51 24.08 3.43
N ALA A 14 -31.07 23.85 2.19
CA ALA A 14 -30.36 22.63 1.83
C ALA A 14 -28.98 22.69 2.49
N ALA A 15 -28.84 22.03 3.62
CA ALA A 15 -27.53 21.75 4.19
C ALA A 15 -26.81 20.75 3.28
N GLY A 16 -25.98 21.27 2.38
CA GLY A 16 -25.04 20.47 1.63
C GLY A 16 -24.03 19.83 2.62
N VAL A 17 -24.16 18.54 2.86
CA VAL A 17 -23.13 17.78 3.53
C VAL A 17 -21.97 17.67 2.55
N ALA A 18 -21.02 18.60 2.63
CA ALA A 18 -19.71 18.42 2.00
C ALA A 18 -19.04 17.27 2.73
N THR A 19 -19.00 16.10 2.11
CA THR A 19 -18.09 15.03 2.51
C THR A 19 -16.66 15.50 2.26
N ALA A 20 -16.07 16.16 3.25
CA ALA A 20 -14.66 16.41 3.27
C ALA A 20 -13.99 15.03 3.22
N ASN A 21 -13.30 14.72 2.12
CA ASN A 21 -12.33 13.64 2.11
C ASN A 21 -11.30 13.99 3.17
N ALA A 22 -11.37 13.31 4.32
CA ALA A 22 -10.37 13.46 5.35
C ALA A 22 -9.03 13.02 4.73
N VAL A 23 -8.16 13.97 4.49
CA VAL A 23 -6.77 13.67 4.12
C VAL A 23 -6.14 13.00 5.33
N ALA A 24 -5.44 11.90 5.14
CA ALA A 24 -4.68 11.23 6.18
C ALA A 24 -3.81 12.27 6.92
N ALA A 25 -3.88 12.30 8.22
CA ALA A 25 -3.15 13.26 9.03
C ALA A 25 -2.14 12.57 9.92
N VAL A 26 -0.92 13.08 9.93
CA VAL A 26 0.12 12.62 10.84
C VAL A 26 -0.26 13.00 12.27
N ASP A 27 -0.18 12.05 13.21
CA ASP A 27 -0.43 12.30 14.63
C ASP A 27 0.54 13.41 15.12
N PRO A 28 0.02 14.52 15.66
CA PRO A 28 0.85 15.65 16.10
C PRO A 28 1.80 15.31 17.26
N ALA A 29 1.57 14.21 17.97
CA ALA A 29 2.43 13.74 19.04
C ALA A 29 3.67 12.97 18.54
N ILE A 30 3.74 12.65 17.25
CA ILE A 30 4.93 12.03 16.66
C ILE A 30 6.08 13.04 16.71
N PRO A 31 7.26 12.68 17.28
CA PRO A 31 8.38 13.58 17.42
C PRO A 31 8.89 14.10 16.07
N ALA A 32 9.27 15.37 16.04
CA ALA A 32 10.00 15.94 14.90
C ALA A 32 11.38 15.27 14.75
N TYR A 33 11.88 15.25 13.53
CA TYR A 33 13.23 14.77 13.26
C TYR A 33 14.26 15.80 13.72
N GLU A 34 15.19 15.34 14.53
CA GLU A 34 16.36 16.12 14.97
C GLU A 34 17.62 15.47 14.41
N LYS A 35 18.34 16.23 13.57
CA LYS A 35 19.56 15.75 12.94
C LYS A 35 20.74 15.64 13.91
N THR A 36 21.57 14.63 13.72
CA THR A 36 22.83 14.43 14.42
C THR A 36 23.99 14.81 13.51
N SER A 37 25.12 15.27 14.09
CA SER A 37 26.34 15.56 13.31
C SER A 37 27.12 14.30 12.95
N GLY A 38 27.97 14.39 11.90
CA GLY A 38 28.93 13.34 11.57
C GLY A 38 28.36 12.16 10.77
N VAL A 39 27.19 12.31 10.16
CA VAL A 39 26.57 11.28 9.32
C VAL A 39 26.98 11.46 7.87
N SER A 40 27.63 10.44 7.30
CA SER A 40 28.06 10.38 5.90
C SER A 40 28.20 8.92 5.47
N GLY A 41 28.30 8.69 4.18
CA GLY A 41 28.54 7.37 3.61
C GLY A 41 27.52 6.98 2.53
N ASN A 42 27.44 5.68 2.26
CA ASN A 42 26.58 5.14 1.22
C ASN A 42 25.47 4.26 1.83
N LEU A 43 24.23 4.56 1.47
CA LEU A 43 23.06 3.72 1.74
C LEU A 43 22.63 3.02 0.45
N SER A 44 22.50 1.71 0.50
CA SER A 44 21.96 0.90 -0.58
C SER A 44 20.59 0.32 -0.18
N SER A 45 19.57 0.60 -0.98
CA SER A 45 18.23 0.10 -0.82
C SER A 45 17.87 -0.80 -2.00
N VAL A 46 17.50 -2.04 -1.72
CA VAL A 46 17.08 -3.02 -2.73
C VAL A 46 15.76 -3.66 -2.28
N GLY A 47 14.72 -3.55 -3.09
CA GLY A 47 13.44 -4.17 -2.73
C GLY A 47 12.23 -3.68 -3.52
N SER A 48 11.16 -3.42 -2.81
CA SER A 48 9.81 -3.20 -3.33
C SER A 48 9.68 -1.98 -4.24
N ASP A 49 9.11 -2.20 -5.42
CA ASP A 49 8.63 -1.13 -6.29
C ASP A 49 7.47 -0.32 -5.66
N SER A 50 6.61 -0.97 -4.88
CA SER A 50 5.50 -0.26 -4.21
C SER A 50 5.97 0.85 -3.26
N LEU A 51 7.20 0.77 -2.73
CA LEU A 51 7.83 1.78 -1.89
C LEU A 51 8.78 2.69 -2.67
N ALA A 52 8.90 2.55 -3.99
CA ALA A 52 9.90 3.29 -4.79
C ALA A 52 9.81 4.80 -4.60
N ASN A 53 8.59 5.37 -4.70
CA ASN A 53 8.36 6.80 -4.49
C ASN A 53 8.66 7.22 -3.04
N LEU A 54 8.17 6.46 -2.07
CA LEU A 54 8.47 6.73 -0.65
C LEU A 54 9.96 6.75 -0.38
N MET A 55 10.69 5.74 -0.84
CA MET A 55 12.15 5.67 -0.64
C MET A 55 12.86 6.85 -1.30
N THR A 56 12.42 7.27 -2.50
CA THR A 56 12.98 8.44 -3.19
C THR A 56 12.71 9.73 -2.41
N LEU A 57 11.48 9.95 -1.98
CA LEU A 57 11.09 11.15 -1.22
C LEU A 57 11.78 11.22 0.16
N TRP A 58 11.92 10.08 0.85
CA TRP A 58 12.70 10.03 2.09
C TRP A 58 14.17 10.28 1.86
N ALA A 59 14.75 9.74 0.76
CA ALA A 59 16.14 9.99 0.40
C ALA A 59 16.38 11.48 0.08
N GLU A 60 15.48 12.11 -0.66
CA GLU A 60 15.53 13.56 -0.94
C GLU A 60 15.46 14.39 0.34
N THR A 61 14.53 14.06 1.25
CA THR A 61 14.39 14.73 2.55
C THR A 61 15.65 14.53 3.41
N TYR A 62 16.22 13.34 3.40
CA TYR A 62 17.42 13.01 4.15
C TYR A 62 18.65 13.76 3.63
N LYS A 63 18.80 13.88 2.32
CA LYS A 63 19.90 14.64 1.68
C LYS A 63 19.90 16.12 2.02
N GLN A 64 18.76 16.71 2.35
CA GLN A 64 18.70 18.10 2.85
C GLN A 64 19.44 18.25 4.19
N SER A 65 19.42 17.22 5.04
CA SER A 65 20.14 17.20 6.30
C SER A 65 21.58 16.71 6.17
N TYR A 66 21.82 15.78 5.23
CA TYR A 66 23.10 15.09 5.03
C TYR A 66 23.52 15.08 3.56
N PRO A 67 23.97 16.20 3.01
CA PRO A 67 24.30 16.31 1.58
C PRO A 67 25.44 15.38 1.11
N ASN A 68 26.30 14.92 2.03
CA ASN A 68 27.39 14.00 1.76
C ASN A 68 26.99 12.51 1.82
N VAL A 69 25.74 12.20 2.07
CA VAL A 69 25.25 10.81 2.00
C VAL A 69 24.83 10.49 0.57
N ASN A 70 25.33 9.38 0.05
CA ASN A 70 24.92 8.83 -1.22
C ASN A 70 23.89 7.71 -1.00
N ILE A 71 22.71 7.82 -1.61
CA ILE A 71 21.64 6.84 -1.47
C ILE A 71 21.35 6.25 -2.85
N GLN A 72 21.49 4.93 -2.96
CA GLN A 72 21.15 4.16 -4.15
C GLN A 72 19.89 3.35 -3.91
N ILE A 73 18.91 3.48 -4.79
CA ILE A 73 17.61 2.81 -4.68
C ILE A 73 17.40 1.93 -5.89
N GLN A 74 17.22 0.62 -5.66
CA GLN A 74 16.84 -0.37 -6.66
C GLN A 74 15.48 -0.97 -6.31
N ALA A 75 14.46 -0.58 -7.05
CA ALA A 75 13.07 -0.98 -6.83
C ALA A 75 12.66 -2.13 -7.76
N ALA A 76 13.24 -3.31 -7.56
CA ALA A 76 13.09 -4.48 -8.45
C ALA A 76 12.02 -5.49 -7.97
N GLY A 77 11.37 -5.23 -6.83
CA GLY A 77 10.37 -6.09 -6.20
C GLY A 77 10.80 -6.61 -4.83
N SER A 78 9.84 -6.86 -3.95
CA SER A 78 10.12 -7.26 -2.55
C SER A 78 10.99 -8.51 -2.44
N SER A 79 10.89 -9.44 -3.37
CA SER A 79 11.67 -10.69 -3.33
C SER A 79 13.17 -10.49 -3.56
N THR A 80 13.60 -9.29 -3.98
CA THR A 80 15.04 -8.96 -4.12
C THR A 80 15.66 -8.46 -2.81
N ALA A 81 14.86 -8.02 -1.84
CA ALA A 81 15.34 -7.50 -0.56
C ALA A 81 16.01 -8.57 0.32
N PRO A 82 15.40 -9.76 0.57
CA PRO A 82 15.99 -10.76 1.45
C PRO A 82 17.40 -11.21 1.01
N PRO A 83 17.64 -11.61 -0.26
CA PRO A 83 18.99 -11.99 -0.67
C PRO A 83 20.00 -10.82 -0.61
N ALA A 84 19.58 -9.59 -0.97
CA ALA A 84 20.47 -8.43 -0.91
C ALA A 84 20.89 -8.09 0.53
N LEU A 85 19.99 -8.18 1.50
CA LEU A 85 20.30 -8.04 2.93
C LEU A 85 21.19 -9.19 3.44
N THR A 86 20.87 -10.42 3.04
CA THR A 86 21.65 -11.61 3.44
C THR A 86 23.06 -11.55 2.91
N GLU A 87 23.24 -11.13 1.66
CA GLU A 87 24.58 -10.98 1.06
C GLU A 87 25.31 -9.70 1.49
N GLY A 88 24.64 -8.79 2.18
CA GLY A 88 25.22 -7.52 2.61
C GLY A 88 25.42 -6.51 1.50
N THR A 89 24.76 -6.69 0.36
CA THR A 89 24.79 -5.75 -0.79
C THR A 89 23.79 -4.60 -0.63
N ALA A 90 22.85 -4.70 0.31
CA ALA A 90 21.93 -3.64 0.70
C ALA A 90 21.91 -3.44 2.21
N ASN A 91 21.79 -2.18 2.63
CA ASN A 91 21.55 -1.78 4.03
C ASN A 91 20.06 -1.88 4.37
N LEU A 92 19.21 -1.52 3.41
CA LEU A 92 17.76 -1.38 3.55
C LEU A 92 17.05 -2.30 2.57
N GLY A 93 16.11 -3.08 3.07
CA GLY A 93 15.26 -3.98 2.29
C GLY A 93 13.78 -3.56 2.37
N PRO A 94 13.33 -2.58 1.56
CA PRO A 94 11.91 -2.22 1.53
C PRO A 94 11.06 -3.34 0.95
N MET A 95 9.97 -3.68 1.65
CA MET A 95 9.07 -4.77 1.27
C MET A 95 7.61 -4.37 1.47
N SER A 96 6.77 -4.74 0.51
CA SER A 96 5.32 -4.54 0.55
C SER A 96 4.54 -5.77 1.03
N ARG A 97 5.24 -6.71 1.62
CA ARG A 97 4.76 -7.87 2.38
C ARG A 97 5.76 -8.20 3.48
N ALA A 98 5.35 -9.01 4.45
CA ALA A 98 6.30 -9.60 5.36
C ALA A 98 7.27 -10.56 4.62
N MET A 99 8.48 -10.71 5.14
CA MET A 99 9.39 -11.78 4.69
C MET A 99 8.73 -13.14 4.92
N LYS A 100 8.93 -14.05 3.97
CA LYS A 100 8.54 -15.46 4.12
C LYS A 100 9.45 -16.16 5.12
N ASP A 101 8.95 -17.22 5.75
CA ASP A 101 9.75 -18.00 6.69
C ASP A 101 11.07 -18.51 6.09
N SER A 102 11.05 -18.93 4.82
CA SER A 102 12.27 -19.36 4.10
C SER A 102 13.28 -18.24 3.91
N GLU A 103 12.81 -17.01 3.69
CA GLU A 103 13.66 -15.81 3.55
C GLU A 103 14.30 -15.43 4.90
N ILE A 104 13.51 -15.50 5.98
CA ILE A 104 13.99 -15.28 7.35
C ILE A 104 15.03 -16.35 7.75
N GLN A 105 14.74 -17.63 7.46
CA GLN A 105 15.65 -18.73 7.76
C GLN A 105 16.99 -18.61 7.03
N ALA A 106 16.99 -18.23 5.76
CA ALA A 106 18.22 -17.99 4.99
C ALA A 106 19.09 -16.91 5.62
N PHE A 107 18.49 -15.82 6.06
CA PHE A 107 19.19 -14.75 6.78
C PHE A 107 19.72 -15.24 8.14
N GLU A 108 18.89 -15.96 8.91
CA GLU A 108 19.24 -16.47 10.23
C GLU A 108 20.38 -17.50 10.17
N GLN A 109 20.42 -18.34 9.15
CA GLN A 109 21.53 -19.27 8.89
C GLN A 109 22.88 -18.56 8.72
N LYS A 110 22.87 -17.38 8.08
CA LYS A 110 24.10 -16.61 7.84
C LYS A 110 24.56 -15.83 9.07
N TYR A 111 23.62 -15.19 9.78
CA TYR A 111 23.94 -14.22 10.83
C TYR A 111 23.73 -14.75 12.25
N GLY A 112 23.01 -15.84 12.43
CA GLY A 112 22.67 -16.41 13.76
C GLY A 112 21.51 -15.68 14.46
N TYR A 113 20.84 -14.72 13.78
CA TYR A 113 19.67 -14.00 14.28
C TYR A 113 18.79 -13.57 13.11
N LYS A 114 17.53 -13.25 13.42
CA LYS A 114 16.53 -12.83 12.40
C LYS A 114 16.74 -11.40 11.94
N PRO A 115 16.38 -11.07 10.67
CA PRO A 115 16.35 -9.69 10.22
C PRO A 115 15.29 -8.90 10.99
N THR A 116 15.52 -7.60 11.17
CA THR A 116 14.57 -6.73 11.88
C THR A 116 13.59 -6.11 10.89
N ALA A 117 12.29 -6.35 11.11
CA ALA A 117 11.21 -5.73 10.35
C ALA A 117 10.86 -4.37 10.95
N VAL A 118 11.02 -3.31 10.19
CA VAL A 118 10.67 -1.93 10.59
C VAL A 118 9.42 -1.52 9.81
N PRO A 119 8.23 -1.44 10.45
CA PRO A 119 7.05 -0.89 9.78
C PRO A 119 7.28 0.59 9.51
N VAL A 120 6.94 1.06 8.30
CA VAL A 120 7.25 2.43 7.85
C VAL A 120 6.03 3.18 7.33
N ALA A 121 5.02 2.49 6.86
CA ALA A 121 3.76 3.05 6.36
C ALA A 121 2.67 1.96 6.35
N ILE A 122 1.43 2.38 6.14
CA ILE A 122 0.30 1.48 5.89
C ILE A 122 -0.24 1.74 4.49
N ASP A 123 -0.57 0.66 3.79
CA ASP A 123 -1.21 0.67 2.49
C ASP A 123 -2.60 0.03 2.59
N ALA A 124 -3.58 0.64 1.95
CA ALA A 124 -4.84 0.00 1.59
C ALA A 124 -4.69 -0.50 0.15
N LEU A 125 -4.20 -1.75 -0.04
CA LEU A 125 -4.02 -2.32 -1.37
C LEU A 125 -5.35 -2.29 -2.12
N ALA A 126 -5.44 -1.47 -3.17
CA ALA A 126 -6.68 -1.21 -3.87
C ALA A 126 -6.87 -2.13 -5.06
N VAL A 127 -8.11 -2.56 -5.27
CA VAL A 127 -8.58 -3.12 -6.53
C VAL A 127 -9.08 -1.96 -7.36
N PHE A 128 -8.36 -1.62 -8.43
CA PHE A 128 -8.66 -0.49 -9.29
C PHE A 128 -9.42 -0.90 -10.54
N VAL A 129 -10.32 -0.05 -10.95
CA VAL A 129 -10.99 -0.06 -12.26
C VAL A 129 -10.85 1.30 -12.93
N HIS A 130 -11.12 1.37 -14.23
CA HIS A 130 -11.22 2.64 -14.93
C HIS A 130 -12.28 3.53 -14.25
N LYS A 131 -12.07 4.85 -14.23
CA LYS A 131 -12.98 5.81 -13.56
C LYS A 131 -14.44 5.70 -14.02
N ASP A 132 -14.68 5.32 -15.27
CA ASP A 132 -16.02 5.21 -15.88
C ASP A 132 -16.64 3.81 -15.71
N ASN A 133 -15.98 2.86 -15.08
CA ASN A 133 -16.56 1.55 -14.79
C ASN A 133 -17.63 1.70 -13.68
N PRO A 134 -18.88 1.23 -13.90
CA PRO A 134 -19.99 1.45 -12.97
C PRO A 134 -20.05 0.46 -11.79
N ILE A 135 -19.12 -0.50 -11.68
CA ILE A 135 -19.14 -1.48 -10.56
C ILE A 135 -19.11 -0.76 -9.22
N LYS A 136 -20.01 -1.11 -8.31
CA LYS A 136 -20.16 -0.42 -7.02
C LYS A 136 -19.27 -0.99 -5.93
N GLN A 137 -19.16 -2.31 -5.87
CA GLN A 137 -18.44 -3.06 -4.85
C GLN A 137 -18.09 -4.46 -5.35
N LEU A 138 -17.15 -5.12 -4.69
CA LEU A 138 -16.80 -6.52 -4.91
C LEU A 138 -16.66 -7.25 -3.58
N THR A 139 -17.16 -8.47 -3.50
CA THR A 139 -16.82 -9.37 -2.39
C THR A 139 -15.41 -9.94 -2.61
N MET A 140 -14.76 -10.42 -1.54
CA MET A 140 -13.45 -11.07 -1.68
C MET A 140 -13.53 -12.34 -2.52
N GLN A 141 -14.66 -13.07 -2.47
CA GLN A 141 -14.92 -14.23 -3.34
C GLN A 141 -15.00 -13.82 -4.81
N GLN A 142 -15.64 -12.68 -5.11
CA GLN A 142 -15.68 -12.15 -6.49
C GLN A 142 -14.30 -11.70 -6.96
N VAL A 143 -13.50 -11.06 -6.11
CA VAL A 143 -12.11 -10.70 -6.44
C VAL A 143 -11.30 -11.96 -6.79
N ASP A 144 -11.41 -12.99 -5.98
CA ASP A 144 -10.77 -14.28 -6.25
C ASP A 144 -11.24 -14.88 -7.58
N ALA A 145 -12.55 -14.93 -7.84
CA ALA A 145 -13.09 -15.47 -9.09
C ALA A 145 -12.69 -14.67 -10.34
N ILE A 146 -12.44 -13.37 -10.19
CA ILE A 146 -11.94 -12.50 -11.26
C ILE A 146 -10.49 -12.84 -11.62
N PHE A 147 -9.62 -12.99 -10.63
CA PHE A 147 -8.17 -13.10 -10.83
C PHE A 147 -7.62 -14.53 -10.77
N SER A 148 -8.31 -15.45 -10.09
CA SER A 148 -7.81 -16.79 -9.79
C SER A 148 -8.40 -17.86 -10.72
N SER A 149 -7.57 -18.81 -11.13
CA SER A 149 -7.99 -20.04 -11.82
C SER A 149 -8.51 -21.11 -10.85
N THR A 150 -8.10 -21.05 -9.58
CA THR A 150 -8.41 -22.07 -8.56
C THR A 150 -9.62 -21.73 -7.70
N ARG A 151 -9.93 -20.45 -7.53
CA ARG A 151 -11.08 -19.92 -6.74
C ARG A 151 -11.20 -20.49 -5.33
N LEU A 152 -10.09 -20.45 -4.59
CA LEU A 152 -10.01 -21.05 -3.26
C LEU A 152 -10.74 -20.27 -2.17
N CYS A 153 -11.17 -19.02 -2.45
CA CYS A 153 -12.00 -18.23 -1.53
C CYS A 153 -13.50 -18.62 -1.55
N GLY A 154 -13.91 -19.54 -2.42
CA GLY A 154 -15.22 -20.18 -2.35
C GLY A 154 -16.25 -19.76 -3.41
N GLU A 155 -15.92 -18.90 -4.38
CA GLU A 155 -16.81 -18.62 -5.51
C GLU A 155 -16.82 -19.83 -6.46
N PRO A 156 -18.00 -20.46 -6.70
CA PRO A 156 -18.04 -21.68 -7.50
C PRO A 156 -17.85 -21.42 -9.00
N LYS A 157 -18.16 -20.20 -9.45
CA LYS A 157 -18.13 -19.83 -10.88
C LYS A 157 -16.94 -18.96 -11.20
N ASP A 158 -16.33 -19.23 -12.35
CA ASP A 158 -15.35 -18.34 -12.95
C ASP A 158 -16.03 -17.05 -13.42
N VAL A 159 -15.35 -15.90 -13.25
CA VAL A 159 -15.83 -14.60 -13.70
C VAL A 159 -14.93 -14.09 -14.82
N LYS A 160 -15.53 -13.90 -16.01
CA LYS A 160 -14.85 -13.47 -17.24
C LYS A 160 -15.38 -12.15 -17.78
N ASN A 161 -16.65 -11.86 -17.55
CA ASN A 161 -17.36 -10.70 -18.08
C ASN A 161 -17.96 -9.87 -16.95
N TRP A 162 -18.09 -8.57 -17.20
CA TRP A 162 -18.69 -7.64 -16.23
C TRP A 162 -20.17 -7.94 -15.92
N GLY A 163 -20.88 -8.56 -16.86
CA GLY A 163 -22.27 -9.01 -16.64
C GLY A 163 -22.41 -10.07 -15.57
N GLU A 164 -21.40 -10.92 -15.35
CA GLU A 164 -21.38 -11.94 -14.28
C GLU A 164 -21.25 -11.31 -12.89
N LEU A 165 -20.86 -10.04 -12.85
CA LEU A 165 -20.83 -9.20 -11.62
C LEU A 165 -22.07 -8.31 -11.48
N GLY A 166 -23.11 -8.52 -12.32
CA GLY A 166 -24.38 -7.80 -12.24
C GLY A 166 -24.43 -6.50 -13.06
N LEU A 167 -23.43 -6.21 -13.89
CA LEU A 167 -23.51 -5.06 -14.80
C LEU A 167 -24.39 -5.40 -16.01
N SER A 168 -25.20 -4.42 -16.43
CA SER A 168 -26.17 -4.56 -17.51
C SER A 168 -25.83 -3.69 -18.72
N GLY A 169 -26.68 -3.74 -19.76
CA GLY A 169 -26.52 -2.93 -20.96
C GLY A 169 -25.25 -3.30 -21.73
N GLU A 170 -24.53 -2.30 -22.19
CA GLU A 170 -23.27 -2.47 -22.93
C GLU A 170 -22.15 -3.12 -22.12
N TRP A 171 -22.24 -3.13 -20.79
CA TRP A 171 -21.27 -3.74 -19.90
C TRP A 171 -21.45 -5.25 -19.75
N ALA A 172 -22.66 -5.78 -19.98
CA ALA A 172 -22.98 -7.17 -19.73
C ALA A 172 -22.06 -8.16 -20.47
N ALA A 173 -21.74 -7.86 -21.72
CA ALA A 173 -20.90 -8.71 -22.58
C ALA A 173 -19.43 -8.29 -22.61
N LYS A 174 -19.03 -7.17 -21.95
CA LYS A 174 -17.64 -6.72 -21.94
C LYS A 174 -16.76 -7.71 -21.17
N PRO A 175 -15.71 -8.27 -21.79
CA PRO A 175 -14.76 -9.11 -21.09
C PRO A 175 -13.97 -8.27 -20.07
N ILE A 176 -13.59 -8.89 -18.96
CA ILE A 176 -12.74 -8.26 -17.95
C ILE A 176 -11.29 -8.42 -18.38
N GLN A 177 -10.59 -7.29 -18.55
CA GLN A 177 -9.14 -7.29 -18.83
C GLN A 177 -8.36 -7.15 -17.53
N LEU A 178 -7.49 -8.15 -17.25
CA LEU A 178 -6.81 -8.30 -15.98
C LEU A 178 -5.40 -7.71 -16.06
N PHE A 179 -5.04 -6.87 -15.07
CA PHE A 179 -3.69 -6.36 -14.88
C PHE A 179 -3.20 -6.65 -13.46
N GLY A 180 -1.96 -7.09 -13.34
CA GLY A 180 -1.35 -7.43 -12.08
C GLY A 180 0.16 -7.27 -12.12
N ARG A 181 0.82 -7.85 -11.14
CA ARG A 181 2.26 -7.80 -10.98
C ARG A 181 2.86 -9.19 -11.23
N ASN A 182 4.15 -9.24 -11.50
CA ASN A 182 4.91 -10.49 -11.59
C ASN A 182 5.27 -11.06 -10.21
N SER A 183 5.78 -12.28 -10.16
CA SER A 183 6.06 -13.04 -8.93
C SER A 183 7.18 -12.46 -8.05
N VAL A 184 8.02 -11.56 -8.56
CA VAL A 184 9.06 -10.86 -7.78
C VAL A 184 8.43 -9.78 -6.89
N SER A 185 7.26 -9.26 -7.27
CA SER A 185 6.52 -8.25 -6.53
C SER A 185 5.99 -8.77 -5.19
N GLY A 186 6.23 -8.02 -4.12
CA GLY A 186 5.57 -8.28 -2.84
C GLY A 186 4.07 -8.09 -2.90
N THR A 187 3.61 -7.16 -3.72
CA THR A 187 2.17 -6.92 -3.94
C THR A 187 1.50 -8.10 -4.64
N TYR A 188 2.16 -8.75 -5.59
CA TYR A 188 1.71 -10.02 -6.15
C TYR A 188 1.57 -11.09 -5.05
N GLY A 189 2.60 -11.28 -4.24
CA GLY A 189 2.59 -12.28 -3.16
C GLY A 189 1.50 -12.03 -2.12
N TYR A 190 1.35 -10.78 -1.68
CA TYR A 190 0.32 -10.36 -0.74
C TYR A 190 -1.09 -10.57 -1.31
N PHE A 191 -1.33 -10.16 -2.56
CA PHE A 191 -2.63 -10.34 -3.22
C PHE A 191 -2.98 -11.81 -3.40
N LYS A 192 -2.00 -12.64 -3.80
CA LYS A 192 -2.17 -14.10 -3.89
C LYS A 192 -2.59 -14.70 -2.55
N GLU A 193 -1.96 -14.29 -1.47
CA GLU A 193 -2.23 -14.82 -0.13
C GLU A 193 -3.59 -14.38 0.41
N GLU A 194 -3.88 -13.08 0.38
CA GLU A 194 -5.04 -12.49 1.04
C GLU A 194 -6.30 -12.45 0.16
N ALA A 195 -6.14 -12.12 -1.12
CA ALA A 195 -7.27 -11.96 -2.03
C ALA A 195 -7.64 -13.23 -2.80
N LEU A 196 -6.68 -14.14 -3.04
CA LEU A 196 -6.90 -15.40 -3.74
C LEU A 196 -6.86 -16.62 -2.83
N CYS A 197 -6.84 -16.44 -1.51
CA CYS A 197 -6.75 -17.53 -0.53
C CYS A 197 -5.62 -18.53 -0.85
N LYS A 198 -4.45 -18.00 -1.29
CA LYS A 198 -3.28 -18.75 -1.78
C LYS A 198 -3.49 -19.47 -3.11
N GLY A 199 -4.61 -19.17 -3.81
CA GLY A 199 -4.91 -19.73 -5.14
C GLY A 199 -3.97 -19.22 -6.23
N ASP A 200 -4.07 -19.82 -7.41
CA ASP A 200 -3.23 -19.47 -8.55
C ASP A 200 -3.90 -18.42 -9.44
N PHE A 201 -3.12 -17.45 -9.88
CA PHE A 201 -3.60 -16.47 -10.85
C PHE A 201 -4.01 -17.12 -12.17
N LYS A 202 -4.96 -16.52 -12.87
CA LYS A 202 -5.27 -16.85 -14.25
C LYS A 202 -4.07 -16.53 -15.15
N SER A 203 -3.87 -17.35 -16.19
CA SER A 203 -2.77 -17.18 -17.15
C SER A 203 -2.91 -15.93 -18.03
N ASN A 204 -4.11 -15.35 -18.11
CA ASN A 204 -4.40 -14.14 -18.90
C ASN A 204 -4.29 -12.84 -18.07
N VAL A 205 -3.75 -12.88 -16.85
CA VAL A 205 -3.37 -11.68 -16.14
C VAL A 205 -2.17 -11.04 -16.83
N ASN A 206 -2.34 -9.80 -17.30
CA ASN A 206 -1.26 -9.03 -17.90
C ASN A 206 -0.32 -8.54 -16.79
N GLU A 207 0.82 -9.19 -16.66
CA GLU A 207 1.83 -8.85 -15.67
C GLU A 207 2.54 -7.55 -16.01
N GLN A 208 2.58 -6.64 -15.05
CA GLN A 208 3.23 -5.33 -15.17
C GLN A 208 4.50 -5.27 -14.29
N PRO A 209 5.56 -4.61 -14.74
CA PRO A 209 6.81 -4.52 -13.99
C PRO A 209 6.69 -3.68 -12.71
N GLY A 210 5.77 -2.71 -12.68
CA GLY A 210 5.62 -1.77 -11.58
C GLY A 210 4.18 -1.43 -11.24
N SER A 211 3.99 -0.83 -10.07
CA SER A 211 2.69 -0.38 -9.57
C SER A 211 2.10 0.74 -10.44
N ALA A 212 2.95 1.67 -10.89
CA ALA A 212 2.53 2.75 -11.79
C ALA A 212 2.03 2.23 -13.14
N SER A 213 2.69 1.21 -13.70
CA SER A 213 2.28 0.63 -15.00
C SER A 213 0.97 -0.16 -14.91
N VAL A 214 0.65 -0.78 -13.76
CA VAL A 214 -0.69 -1.34 -13.52
C VAL A 214 -1.75 -0.26 -13.63
N VAL A 215 -1.60 0.82 -12.87
CA VAL A 215 -2.57 1.94 -12.86
C VAL A 215 -2.67 2.60 -14.24
N GLN A 216 -1.56 2.80 -14.93
CA GLN A 216 -1.54 3.34 -16.30
C GLN A 216 -2.33 2.45 -17.27
N SER A 217 -2.15 1.14 -17.20
CA SER A 217 -2.87 0.18 -18.05
C SER A 217 -4.39 0.21 -17.80
N ILE A 218 -4.80 0.31 -16.53
CA ILE A 218 -6.22 0.43 -16.15
C ILE A 218 -6.78 1.77 -16.64
N SER A 219 -6.03 2.86 -16.54
CA SER A 219 -6.47 4.19 -16.97
C SER A 219 -6.69 4.30 -18.48
N SER A 220 -6.06 3.43 -19.25
CA SER A 220 -6.15 3.38 -20.72
C SER A 220 -7.15 2.35 -21.25
N THR A 221 -7.76 1.53 -20.36
CA THR A 221 -8.59 0.38 -20.74
C THR A 221 -9.88 0.36 -19.93
N VAL A 222 -10.99 0.75 -20.55
CA VAL A 222 -12.27 1.00 -19.87
C VAL A 222 -12.83 -0.24 -19.15
N ASN A 223 -12.60 -1.43 -19.68
CA ASN A 223 -13.04 -2.72 -19.11
C ASN A 223 -11.98 -3.43 -18.26
N ALA A 224 -10.92 -2.70 -17.86
CA ALA A 224 -9.84 -3.25 -17.06
C ALA A 224 -10.16 -3.28 -15.57
N ILE A 225 -9.51 -4.23 -14.89
CA ILE A 225 -9.37 -4.32 -13.45
C ILE A 225 -7.94 -4.72 -13.11
N GLY A 226 -7.43 -4.25 -12.00
CA GLY A 226 -6.09 -4.59 -11.51
C GLY A 226 -5.93 -4.21 -10.05
N TYR A 227 -4.75 -4.48 -9.49
CA TYR A 227 -4.45 -4.15 -8.08
C TYR A 227 -3.13 -3.40 -7.97
N SER A 228 -3.11 -2.40 -7.10
CA SER A 228 -1.93 -1.60 -6.80
C SER A 228 -2.08 -0.92 -5.44
N GLY A 229 -0.98 -0.46 -4.85
CA GLY A 229 -1.02 0.35 -3.64
C GLY A 229 -1.84 1.62 -3.85
N ILE A 230 -2.55 2.06 -2.80
CA ILE A 230 -3.44 3.23 -2.87
C ILE A 230 -2.70 4.51 -3.25
N GLY A 231 -1.41 4.63 -2.90
CA GLY A 231 -0.58 5.78 -3.25
C GLY A 231 -0.36 5.99 -4.75
N TYR A 232 -0.60 4.97 -5.57
CA TYR A 232 -0.52 5.09 -7.04
C TYR A 232 -1.82 5.53 -7.71
N ARG A 233 -2.87 5.81 -6.92
CA ARG A 233 -4.16 6.27 -7.44
C ARG A 233 -4.01 7.54 -8.26
N THR A 234 -4.64 7.56 -9.44
CA THR A 234 -4.77 8.73 -10.31
C THR A 234 -6.24 9.11 -10.53
N ALA A 235 -6.49 10.26 -11.10
CA ALA A 235 -7.85 10.71 -11.42
C ALA A 235 -8.56 9.84 -12.49
N SER A 236 -7.82 9.02 -13.24
CA SER A 236 -8.34 8.16 -14.31
C SER A 236 -8.77 6.76 -13.83
N VAL A 237 -8.50 6.44 -12.56
CA VAL A 237 -8.89 5.17 -11.94
C VAL A 237 -9.64 5.42 -10.65
N ARG A 238 -10.41 4.43 -10.21
CA ARG A 238 -11.03 4.45 -8.88
C ARG A 238 -10.83 3.12 -8.19
N ALA A 239 -10.67 3.16 -6.87
CA ALA A 239 -10.65 1.99 -6.02
C ALA A 239 -12.08 1.48 -5.84
N VAL A 240 -12.29 0.18 -6.04
CA VAL A 240 -13.57 -0.47 -5.82
C VAL A 240 -13.70 -0.79 -4.33
N PRO A 241 -14.80 -0.38 -3.65
CA PRO A 241 -15.08 -0.80 -2.28
C PRO A 241 -15.15 -2.33 -2.18
N LEU A 242 -14.58 -2.90 -1.12
CA LEU A 242 -14.55 -4.34 -0.88
C LEU A 242 -15.47 -4.72 0.27
N VAL A 243 -16.17 -5.84 0.13
CA VAL A 243 -17.01 -6.39 1.19
C VAL A 243 -16.15 -7.26 2.09
N ASN A 244 -16.08 -6.90 3.37
CA ASN A 244 -15.30 -7.65 4.36
C ASN A 244 -16.01 -8.94 4.82
N LYS A 245 -15.37 -9.72 5.69
CA LYS A 245 -15.90 -11.00 6.20
C LYS A 245 -17.20 -10.86 7.01
N LYS A 246 -17.54 -9.64 7.46
CA LYS A 246 -18.79 -9.33 8.17
C LYS A 246 -19.91 -8.91 7.23
N GLY A 247 -19.66 -8.81 5.93
CA GLY A 247 -20.62 -8.32 4.95
C GLY A 247 -20.69 -6.78 4.87
N GLU A 248 -19.78 -6.06 5.50
CA GLU A 248 -19.71 -4.60 5.46
C GLU A 248 -18.91 -4.14 4.22
N VAL A 249 -19.38 -3.08 3.58
CA VAL A 249 -18.73 -2.48 2.39
C VAL A 249 -17.72 -1.45 2.86
N GLU A 250 -16.46 -1.68 2.55
CA GLU A 250 -15.35 -0.86 3.05
C GLU A 250 -14.54 -0.25 1.90
N GLU A 251 -14.39 1.06 1.96
CA GLU A 251 -13.53 1.79 1.03
C GLU A 251 -12.05 1.67 1.43
N ALA A 252 -11.16 1.73 0.43
CA ALA A 252 -9.71 1.79 0.62
C ALA A 252 -9.31 3.17 1.15
N ASN A 253 -9.44 3.41 2.44
CA ASN A 253 -9.09 4.66 3.11
C ASN A 253 -8.42 4.43 4.46
N GLU A 254 -7.89 5.51 5.05
CA GLU A 254 -7.19 5.49 6.32
C GLU A 254 -8.03 4.89 7.46
N THR A 255 -9.24 5.37 7.65
CA THR A 255 -10.12 4.94 8.74
C THR A 255 -10.38 3.44 8.69
N ASN A 256 -10.69 2.91 7.52
CA ASN A 256 -11.00 1.49 7.33
C ASN A 256 -9.76 0.61 7.39
N ALA A 257 -8.60 1.12 6.95
CA ALA A 257 -7.32 0.42 7.06
C ALA A 257 -6.87 0.33 8.52
N LEU A 258 -6.88 1.45 9.28
CA LEU A 258 -6.46 1.50 10.68
C LEU A 258 -7.39 0.73 11.62
N SER A 259 -8.69 0.69 11.33
CA SER A 259 -9.65 -0.10 12.11
C SER A 259 -9.65 -1.60 11.77
N GLY A 260 -8.88 -2.02 10.75
CA GLY A 260 -8.85 -3.41 10.29
C GLY A 260 -10.12 -3.86 9.56
N LYS A 261 -10.99 -2.93 9.17
CA LYS A 261 -12.22 -3.23 8.43
C LYS A 261 -11.96 -3.47 6.95
N TYR A 262 -11.02 -2.73 6.35
CA TYR A 262 -10.65 -2.92 4.95
C TYR A 262 -9.83 -4.22 4.79
N PRO A 263 -10.28 -5.18 3.96
CA PRO A 263 -9.71 -6.53 3.95
C PRO A 263 -8.28 -6.63 3.41
N LEU A 264 -7.82 -5.68 2.61
CA LEU A 264 -6.49 -5.68 2.00
C LEU A 264 -5.58 -4.57 2.56
N ALA A 265 -5.75 -4.20 3.84
CA ALA A 265 -4.83 -3.32 4.54
C ALA A 265 -3.55 -4.05 4.94
N ARG A 266 -2.39 -3.41 4.74
CA ARG A 266 -1.08 -4.00 5.06
C ARG A 266 -0.09 -2.96 5.54
N PHE A 267 0.92 -3.41 6.31
CA PHE A 267 2.11 -2.62 6.55
C PHE A 267 3.08 -2.69 5.37
N PHE A 268 3.76 -1.58 5.13
CA PHE A 268 5.02 -1.56 4.42
C PHE A 268 6.16 -1.63 5.42
N TYR A 269 7.20 -2.37 5.07
CA TYR A 269 8.36 -2.60 5.92
C TYR A 269 9.65 -2.16 5.24
N ILE A 270 10.62 -1.77 6.05
CA ILE A 270 12.03 -1.79 5.70
C ILE A 270 12.69 -2.82 6.59
N TYR A 271 13.25 -3.86 6.00
CA TYR A 271 14.06 -4.84 6.73
C TYR A 271 15.49 -4.38 6.82
N VAL A 272 16.12 -4.61 7.98
CA VAL A 272 17.51 -4.24 8.25
C VAL A 272 18.23 -5.35 8.99
N ASN A 273 19.56 -5.39 8.79
CA ASN A 273 20.46 -6.27 9.53
C ASN A 273 20.86 -5.60 10.85
N LYS A 274 20.12 -5.87 11.91
CA LYS A 274 20.41 -5.37 13.27
C LYS A 274 20.75 -6.55 14.16
N ALA A 275 22.03 -6.66 14.53
CA ALA A 275 22.46 -7.68 15.49
C ALA A 275 21.86 -7.42 16.89
N PRO A 276 21.52 -8.48 17.65
CA PRO A 276 21.03 -8.33 19.02
C PRO A 276 22.04 -7.55 19.88
N ASN A 277 21.52 -6.66 20.73
CA ASN A 277 22.33 -5.87 21.66
C ASN A 277 23.41 -4.96 21.02
N LYS A 278 23.35 -4.76 19.71
CA LYS A 278 24.21 -3.81 19.00
C LYS A 278 23.34 -2.69 18.39
N PRO A 279 23.82 -1.43 18.43
CA PRO A 279 23.15 -0.36 17.73
C PRO A 279 23.22 -0.59 16.20
N LEU A 280 22.31 0.04 15.47
CA LEU A 280 22.46 0.22 14.02
C LEU A 280 23.67 1.10 13.72
N SER A 281 24.17 1.05 12.48
CA SER A 281 25.13 2.06 12.04
C SER A 281 24.53 3.47 12.19
N PRO A 282 25.32 4.50 12.47
CA PRO A 282 24.78 5.87 12.56
C PRO A 282 24.00 6.29 11.31
N LEU A 283 24.43 5.83 10.13
CA LEU A 283 23.81 6.12 8.86
C LEU A 283 22.42 5.47 8.73
N ASP A 284 22.31 4.17 9.06
CA ASP A 284 21.05 3.43 9.03
C ASP A 284 20.08 3.94 10.11
N ALA A 285 20.61 4.19 11.32
CA ALA A 285 19.83 4.68 12.45
C ALA A 285 19.19 6.04 12.16
N GLU A 286 19.96 6.99 11.61
CA GLU A 286 19.44 8.33 11.31
C GLU A 286 18.43 8.31 10.14
N PHE A 287 18.64 7.46 9.13
CA PHE A 287 17.66 7.32 8.05
C PHE A 287 16.33 6.76 8.58
N LEU A 288 16.35 5.72 9.41
CA LEU A 288 15.15 5.17 10.04
C LEU A 288 14.51 6.14 11.03
N LYS A 289 15.31 6.90 11.76
CA LYS A 289 14.84 7.96 12.67
C LYS A 289 14.07 9.04 11.92
N LEU A 290 14.56 9.46 10.74
CA LEU A 290 13.84 10.37 9.85
C LEU A 290 12.50 9.77 9.41
N ILE A 291 12.49 8.53 8.91
CA ILE A 291 11.26 7.86 8.46
C ILE A 291 10.22 7.78 9.59
N LEU A 292 10.65 7.45 10.81
CA LEU A 292 9.81 7.31 12.00
C LEU A 292 9.58 8.63 12.75
N SER A 293 9.82 9.76 12.11
CA SER A 293 9.55 11.11 12.62
C SER A 293 8.30 11.70 11.98
N LYS A 294 7.87 12.85 12.50
CA LYS A 294 6.78 13.61 11.90
C LYS A 294 7.05 13.92 10.42
N GLN A 295 8.24 14.41 10.09
CA GLN A 295 8.62 14.72 8.71
C GLN A 295 8.61 13.49 7.80
N GLY A 296 9.10 12.33 8.28
CA GLY A 296 9.06 11.08 7.54
C GLY A 296 7.63 10.58 7.28
N GLN A 297 6.74 10.77 8.24
CA GLN A 297 5.33 10.40 8.10
C GLN A 297 4.53 11.42 7.26
N ASP A 298 4.91 12.70 7.27
CA ASP A 298 4.37 13.70 6.34
C ASP A 298 4.68 13.32 4.87
N VAL A 299 5.84 12.71 4.60
CA VAL A 299 6.20 12.14 3.30
C VAL A 299 5.25 10.98 2.93
N VAL A 300 4.88 10.11 3.88
CA VAL A 300 3.93 9.02 3.64
C VAL A 300 2.58 9.56 3.19
N VAL A 301 2.07 10.58 3.87
CA VAL A 301 0.80 11.25 3.50
C VAL A 301 0.89 11.90 2.12
N LYS A 302 2.00 12.59 1.84
CA LYS A 302 2.25 13.25 0.54
C LYS A 302 2.26 12.26 -0.62
N ASP A 303 2.77 11.05 -0.40
CA ASP A 303 2.78 9.98 -1.42
C ASP A 303 1.45 9.19 -1.49
N GLY A 304 0.43 9.62 -0.75
CA GLY A 304 -0.93 9.06 -0.79
C GLY A 304 -1.10 7.76 0.01
N TYR A 305 -0.15 7.41 0.86
CA TYR A 305 -0.24 6.29 1.79
C TYR A 305 -0.70 6.74 3.19
N ILE A 306 -0.86 5.81 4.09
CA ILE A 306 -1.40 6.02 5.42
C ILE A 306 -0.24 6.06 6.43
N PRO A 307 -0.11 7.14 7.22
CA PRO A 307 0.95 7.24 8.21
C PRO A 307 0.76 6.24 9.35
N LEU A 308 1.86 5.89 10.00
CA LEU A 308 1.83 4.99 11.15
C LEU A 308 1.18 5.68 12.37
N PRO A 309 0.38 4.94 13.16
CA PRO A 309 -0.07 5.40 14.46
C PRO A 309 1.11 5.63 15.43
N LEU A 310 1.00 6.62 16.32
CA LEU A 310 2.02 6.95 17.33
C LEU A 310 2.53 5.72 18.09
N LYS A 311 1.63 4.86 18.57
CA LYS A 311 1.98 3.63 19.30
C LYS A 311 2.89 2.69 18.52
N VAL A 312 2.68 2.59 17.20
CA VAL A 312 3.54 1.77 16.33
C VAL A 312 4.92 2.39 16.22
N ILE A 313 4.99 3.72 16.04
CA ILE A 313 6.26 4.45 15.97
C ILE A 313 7.06 4.33 17.27
N GLU A 314 6.43 4.57 18.43
CA GLU A 314 7.06 4.47 19.74
C GLU A 314 7.64 3.08 20.00
N LYS A 315 6.83 2.03 19.73
CA LYS A 315 7.27 0.64 19.84
C LYS A 315 8.46 0.35 18.93
N THR A 316 8.37 0.74 17.68
CA THR A 316 9.40 0.49 16.66
C THR A 316 10.70 1.22 17.01
N ARG A 317 10.64 2.50 17.40
CA ARG A 317 11.82 3.26 17.85
C ARG A 317 12.49 2.60 19.06
N LYS A 318 11.72 2.17 20.05
CA LYS A 318 12.24 1.45 21.23
C LYS A 318 12.94 0.15 20.84
N GLU A 319 12.38 -0.64 19.93
CA GLU A 319 12.97 -1.90 19.45
C GLU A 319 14.27 -1.67 18.67
N LEU A 320 14.37 -0.56 17.98
CA LEU A 320 15.57 -0.17 17.23
C LEU A 320 16.64 0.51 18.12
N GLY A 321 16.27 1.02 19.30
CA GLY A 321 17.13 1.81 20.16
C GLY A 321 17.32 3.25 19.67
N LEU A 322 16.26 3.84 19.07
CA LEU A 322 16.24 5.20 18.50
C LEU A 322 15.54 6.22 19.39
#